data_db68fb2b694bce301aae8c446d75fbf4
#
_entry.id   db68fb2b694bce301aae8c446d75fbf4
#
_cell.length_a   1.000
_cell.length_b   1.000
_cell.length_c   1.000
_cell.angle_alpha   90.00
_cell.angle_beta   90.00
_cell.angle_gamma   90.00
#
_symmetry.space_group_name_H-M   'P 1'
#
loop_
_entity.id
_entity.type
_entity.pdbx_description
1 polymer ?
#
loop_
_entity_poly.entity_id
_entity_poly.type
_entity_poly.pdbx_seq_one_letter_code
_entity_poly.pdbx_strand_id
1 'polypeptide(L)'
;MKNSTNLKDTKQKDALNIRWMLVGYDLIVYAIVASILLAAYGGTDKLSSTGILQQVCLSAVCIFAVRLLGKIYGQVWRYGGIQCYIRLLFTDAIAFLVYLCLELLLPIQKITFARMLSLVSLNLLGALALRMMYRYAYKCGNQETAKGKILSLLLHLFSGVDAGNKKEVQKIKVAIIGAGRVGVSLAEELLNNEEAAYVPRCFIDIKKEKVGRDIHGIPVWSEDEATFNRLGEFEVQEIIFAIPSMNADKKKALYEYYRSAGYKLKVYDYPTMYAAGGKRHLREFDIEELLFREPLAVSDERTNEYYKGKVVLITGGGGSIGSELCRQLAKMNPKKIIILDIYENGAYDVQQELKIAYGNRLDLQIEICSITHRKALERVFEKYHPQIIINAAAHKHVPLMEHNCVEAIYNNVFGTQNLVELCEEYGAERFMMVSTDKAVNPTNVMGATKRMCEMIVQSASTHGNVKYSATRFGNVLGSAGSVIPLFKRQIANGGPVTVTDKRSEEHTSELQSQR
;
A
#
# COMPACT_ATOMS: atom_id res chain seq x y z
N MET A 1 21.24 17.78 25.45
CA MET A 1 21.65 16.45 25.90
C MET A 1 21.10 16.01 27.27
N LYS A 2 20.62 16.89 28.16
CA LYS A 2 20.08 16.50 29.47
C LYS A 2 18.61 15.96 29.48
N ASN A 3 17.83 16.20 28.42
CA ASN A 3 16.41 15.74 28.38
C ASN A 3 16.24 14.31 27.82
N SER A 4 17.25 13.74 27.16
CA SER A 4 17.15 12.37 26.62
C SER A 4 17.48 11.27 27.63
N THR A 5 18.24 11.58 28.65
CA THR A 5 18.57 10.66 29.76
C THR A 5 17.41 10.46 30.73
N ASN A 6 16.68 11.53 31.06
CA ASN A 6 15.51 11.43 31.97
C ASN A 6 14.33 10.64 31.36
N LEU A 7 14.14 10.67 30.05
CA LEU A 7 13.08 9.88 29.37
C LEU A 7 13.41 8.38 29.28
N LYS A 8 14.69 8.02 29.25
CA LYS A 8 15.12 6.61 29.25
C LYS A 8 14.99 6.00 30.64
N ASP A 9 15.34 6.76 31.68
CA ASP A 9 15.25 6.29 33.09
C ASP A 9 13.80 6.12 33.57
N THR A 10 12.87 7.01 33.18
CA THR A 10 11.44 6.85 33.46
C THR A 10 10.85 5.63 32.73
N LYS A 11 11.12 5.44 31.44
CA LYS A 11 10.63 4.26 30.70
C LYS A 11 11.20 2.94 31.24
N GLN A 12 12.39 2.94 31.78
CA GLN A 12 13.01 1.75 32.34
C GLN A 12 12.45 1.42 33.76
N LYS A 13 12.11 2.42 34.55
CA LYS A 13 11.39 2.25 35.82
C LYS A 13 9.97 1.75 35.62
N ASP A 14 9.23 2.28 34.65
CA ASP A 14 7.86 1.83 34.36
C ASP A 14 7.83 0.38 33.84
N ALA A 15 8.80 -0.03 33.02
CA ALA A 15 8.92 -1.41 32.58
C ALA A 15 9.28 -2.39 33.70
N LEU A 16 10.02 -1.96 34.68
CA LEU A 16 10.35 -2.75 35.89
C LEU A 16 9.13 -2.92 36.78
N ASN A 17 8.34 -1.87 36.99
CA ASN A 17 7.12 -1.89 37.78
C ASN A 17 6.08 -2.87 37.19
N ILE A 18 5.85 -2.88 35.89
CA ILE A 18 4.87 -3.77 35.24
C ILE A 18 5.23 -5.26 35.41
N ARG A 19 6.51 -5.61 35.37
CA ARG A 19 6.97 -7.00 35.56
C ARG A 19 6.64 -7.51 36.96
N TRP A 20 6.93 -6.71 37.99
CA TRP A 20 6.66 -7.08 39.38
C TRP A 20 5.17 -7.10 39.69
N MET A 21 4.37 -6.25 39.07
CA MET A 21 2.91 -6.29 39.20
C MET A 21 2.34 -7.63 38.66
N LEU A 22 2.81 -8.13 37.52
CA LEU A 22 2.37 -9.42 36.97
C LEU A 22 2.74 -10.59 37.88
N VAL A 23 3.91 -10.54 38.52
CA VAL A 23 4.30 -11.53 39.54
C VAL A 23 3.36 -11.45 40.76
N GLY A 24 3.02 -10.25 41.19
CA GLY A 24 2.08 -10.04 42.30
C GLY A 24 0.68 -10.60 42.02
N TYR A 25 0.17 -10.41 40.81
CA TYR A 25 -1.12 -10.99 40.40
C TYR A 25 -1.10 -12.50 40.32
N ASP A 26 -0.05 -13.10 39.74
CA ASP A 26 0.09 -14.55 39.71
C ASP A 26 0.19 -15.12 41.14
N LEU A 27 0.82 -14.40 42.08
CA LEU A 27 0.86 -14.75 43.52
C LEU A 27 -0.53 -14.71 44.17
N ILE A 28 -1.33 -13.70 43.87
CA ILE A 28 -2.71 -13.60 44.34
C ILE A 28 -3.54 -14.77 43.82
N VAL A 29 -3.46 -15.04 42.50
CA VAL A 29 -4.15 -16.18 41.87
C VAL A 29 -3.73 -17.49 42.54
N TYR A 30 -2.43 -17.67 42.75
CA TYR A 30 -1.90 -18.85 43.43
C TYR A 30 -2.45 -18.99 44.86
N ALA A 31 -2.45 -17.91 45.65
CA ALA A 31 -2.97 -17.93 47.01
C ALA A 31 -4.47 -18.29 47.07
N ILE A 32 -5.26 -17.73 46.15
CA ILE A 32 -6.70 -18.04 46.02
C ILE A 32 -6.89 -19.52 45.71
N VAL A 33 -6.19 -20.03 44.69
CA VAL A 33 -6.28 -21.44 44.26
C VAL A 33 -5.84 -22.39 45.37
N ALA A 34 -4.73 -22.10 46.06
CA ALA A 34 -4.24 -22.89 47.19
C ALA A 34 -5.26 -22.91 48.34
N SER A 35 -5.88 -21.75 48.67
CA SER A 35 -6.91 -21.65 49.69
C SER A 35 -8.17 -22.46 49.34
N ILE A 36 -8.64 -22.38 48.10
CA ILE A 36 -9.80 -23.15 47.64
C ILE A 36 -9.51 -24.68 47.71
N LEU A 37 -8.34 -25.08 47.31
CA LEU A 37 -7.96 -26.52 47.36
C LEU A 37 -7.78 -26.99 48.79
N LEU A 38 -7.25 -26.18 49.72
CA LEU A 38 -7.19 -26.48 51.14
C LEU A 38 -8.58 -26.67 51.73
N ALA A 39 -9.53 -25.83 51.37
CA ALA A 39 -10.92 -25.96 51.85
C ALA A 39 -11.60 -27.19 51.25
N ALA A 40 -11.39 -27.47 49.96
CA ALA A 40 -12.01 -28.61 49.27
C ALA A 40 -11.44 -29.99 49.69
N TYR A 41 -10.15 -30.07 49.99
CA TYR A 41 -9.47 -31.36 50.32
C TYR A 41 -9.11 -31.47 51.81
N GLY A 42 -9.50 -30.50 52.64
CA GLY A 42 -9.12 -30.47 54.08
C GLY A 42 -9.59 -31.67 54.94
N GLY A 43 -10.49 -32.50 54.39
CA GLY A 43 -10.97 -33.70 55.08
C GLY A 43 -10.40 -35.03 54.55
N THR A 44 -9.74 -35.04 53.39
CA THR A 44 -9.29 -36.25 52.72
C THR A 44 -7.81 -36.58 52.93
N ASP A 45 -6.96 -35.60 53.11
CA ASP A 45 -5.54 -35.76 53.34
C ASP A 45 -5.23 -35.44 54.83
N LYS A 46 -4.76 -36.39 55.62
CA LYS A 46 -4.29 -36.22 57.02
C LYS A 46 -2.93 -35.50 57.03
N LEU A 47 -2.87 -34.29 56.42
CA LEU A 47 -1.65 -33.51 56.41
C LEU A 47 -1.53 -32.72 57.71
N SER A 48 -0.33 -32.70 58.28
CA SER A 48 -0.02 -31.78 59.37
C SER A 48 0.06 -30.35 58.89
N SER A 49 -0.13 -29.38 59.74
CA SER A 49 0.01 -27.94 59.39
C SER A 49 1.38 -27.63 58.77
N THR A 50 2.44 -28.32 59.20
CA THR A 50 3.80 -28.24 58.65
C THR A 50 3.88 -28.85 57.26
N GLY A 51 3.20 -29.98 56.99
CA GLY A 51 3.13 -30.61 55.68
C GLY A 51 2.39 -29.77 54.65
N ILE A 52 1.30 -29.11 55.07
CA ILE A 52 0.59 -28.16 54.20
C ILE A 52 1.50 -27.00 53.79
N LEU A 53 2.20 -26.39 54.74
CA LEU A 53 3.12 -25.28 54.48
C LEU A 53 4.26 -25.69 53.52
N GLN A 54 4.84 -26.88 53.76
CA GLN A 54 5.89 -27.42 52.87
C GLN A 54 5.41 -27.58 51.43
N GLN A 55 4.22 -28.16 51.21
CA GLN A 55 3.65 -28.37 49.89
C GLN A 55 3.29 -27.06 49.20
N VAL A 56 2.72 -26.08 49.91
CA VAL A 56 2.44 -24.73 49.39
C VAL A 56 3.74 -24.01 48.97
N CYS A 57 4.76 -24.06 49.84
CA CYS A 57 6.04 -23.42 49.52
C CYS A 57 6.73 -24.13 48.33
N LEU A 58 6.76 -25.47 48.30
CA LEU A 58 7.38 -26.19 47.22
C LEU A 58 6.72 -25.94 45.87
N SER A 59 5.39 -26.06 45.81
CA SER A 59 4.64 -25.79 44.55
C SER A 59 4.76 -24.36 44.10
N ALA A 60 4.72 -23.38 45.01
CA ALA A 60 4.95 -21.96 44.65
C ALA A 60 6.34 -21.78 44.04
N VAL A 61 7.39 -22.27 44.70
CA VAL A 61 8.76 -22.17 44.21
C VAL A 61 8.90 -22.79 42.83
N CYS A 62 8.36 -23.99 42.61
CA CYS A 62 8.40 -24.65 41.30
C CYS A 62 7.72 -23.82 40.20
N ILE A 63 6.50 -23.33 40.45
CA ILE A 63 5.72 -22.56 39.44
C ILE A 63 6.43 -21.24 39.13
N PHE A 64 6.78 -20.47 40.16
CA PHE A 64 7.34 -19.13 39.95
C PHE A 64 8.78 -19.18 39.43
N ALA A 65 9.63 -20.09 39.90
CA ALA A 65 10.99 -20.24 39.38
C ALA A 65 11.00 -20.63 37.90
N VAL A 66 10.18 -21.62 37.50
CA VAL A 66 10.12 -22.06 36.09
C VAL A 66 9.51 -20.98 35.19
N ARG A 67 8.49 -20.26 35.65
CA ARG A 67 7.94 -19.09 34.92
C ARG A 67 8.98 -17.98 34.76
N LEU A 68 9.82 -17.76 35.74
CA LEU A 68 10.88 -16.75 35.73
C LEU A 68 12.00 -17.16 34.75
N LEU A 69 12.45 -18.40 34.81
CA LEU A 69 13.43 -18.99 33.88
C LEU A 69 12.88 -19.01 32.43
N GLY A 70 11.60 -19.33 32.25
CA GLY A 70 10.89 -19.29 30.98
C GLY A 70 10.66 -17.89 30.45
N LYS A 71 11.11 -16.83 31.15
CA LYS A 71 10.94 -15.40 30.79
C LYS A 71 9.48 -14.98 30.54
N ILE A 72 8.51 -15.62 31.22
CA ILE A 72 7.08 -15.33 31.07
C ILE A 72 6.76 -13.89 31.48
N TYR A 73 7.39 -13.39 32.54
CA TYR A 73 7.21 -12.02 33.04
C TYR A 73 7.95 -10.95 32.21
N GLY A 74 8.79 -11.38 31.25
CA GLY A 74 9.43 -10.47 30.29
C GLY A 74 8.61 -10.21 29.05
N GLN A 75 7.47 -10.87 28.86
CA GLN A 75 6.61 -10.72 27.70
C GLN A 75 5.66 -9.54 27.83
N VAL A 76 5.42 -8.84 26.70
CA VAL A 76 4.46 -7.72 26.66
C VAL A 76 3.07 -8.27 26.32
N TRP A 77 2.31 -8.66 27.33
CA TRP A 77 1.03 -9.37 27.19
C TRP A 77 -0.05 -8.58 26.45
N ARG A 78 0.00 -7.25 26.45
CA ARG A 78 -0.96 -6.41 25.72
C ARG A 78 -0.93 -6.63 24.20
N TYR A 79 0.23 -7.04 23.67
CA TYR A 79 0.43 -7.37 22.24
C TYR A 79 0.66 -8.87 22.01
N GLY A 80 0.55 -9.69 23.05
CA GLY A 80 0.88 -11.11 22.99
C GLY A 80 0.00 -11.88 21.99
N GLY A 81 0.64 -12.51 21.00
CA GLY A 81 -0.01 -13.47 20.11
C GLY A 81 -0.23 -14.85 20.78
N ILE A 82 -0.83 -15.77 20.06
CA ILE A 82 -1.11 -17.14 20.52
C ILE A 82 0.15 -17.85 21.07
N GLN A 83 1.31 -17.55 20.51
CA GLN A 83 2.61 -18.11 20.93
C GLN A 83 2.96 -17.79 22.39
N CYS A 84 2.53 -16.61 22.92
CA CYS A 84 2.76 -16.25 24.32
C CYS A 84 1.95 -17.15 25.27
N TYR A 85 0.73 -17.48 24.91
CA TYR A 85 -0.15 -18.38 25.67
C TYR A 85 0.34 -19.81 25.62
N ILE A 86 0.76 -20.30 24.45
CA ILE A 86 1.38 -21.62 24.28
C ILE A 86 2.65 -21.73 25.13
N ARG A 87 3.48 -20.67 25.14
CA ARG A 87 4.70 -20.66 25.97
C ARG A 87 4.41 -20.75 27.45
N LEU A 88 3.37 -20.05 27.95
CA LEU A 88 2.94 -20.16 29.34
C LEU A 88 2.49 -21.59 29.67
N LEU A 89 1.70 -22.22 28.79
CA LEU A 89 1.22 -23.59 28.94
C LEU A 89 2.39 -24.58 29.05
N PHE A 90 3.37 -24.51 28.16
CA PHE A 90 4.55 -25.36 28.22
C PHE A 90 5.40 -25.11 29.46
N THR A 91 5.53 -23.85 29.89
CA THR A 91 6.28 -23.49 31.09
C THR A 91 5.63 -24.08 32.34
N ASP A 92 4.30 -24.03 32.45
CA ASP A 92 3.58 -24.58 33.59
C ASP A 92 3.56 -26.13 33.55
N ALA A 93 3.56 -26.76 32.37
CA ALA A 93 3.74 -28.19 32.23
C ALA A 93 5.12 -28.65 32.75
N ILE A 94 6.17 -27.89 32.42
CA ILE A 94 7.52 -28.13 32.96
C ILE A 94 7.55 -27.92 34.48
N ALA A 95 6.89 -26.86 34.99
CA ALA A 95 6.80 -26.61 36.42
C ALA A 95 6.12 -27.76 37.16
N PHE A 96 5.06 -28.33 36.57
CA PHE A 96 4.38 -29.51 37.11
C PHE A 96 5.32 -30.73 37.19
N LEU A 97 6.10 -31.02 36.15
CA LEU A 97 7.06 -32.13 36.13
C LEU A 97 8.15 -31.90 37.19
N VAL A 98 8.68 -30.68 37.30
CA VAL A 98 9.68 -30.35 38.33
C VAL A 98 9.08 -30.53 39.74
N TYR A 99 7.85 -30.08 39.98
CA TYR A 99 7.16 -30.24 41.24
C TYR A 99 6.97 -31.72 41.59
N LEU A 100 6.51 -32.54 40.62
CA LEU A 100 6.35 -34.00 40.77
C LEU A 100 7.68 -34.69 41.13
N CYS A 101 8.75 -34.34 40.42
CA CYS A 101 10.07 -34.92 40.70
C CYS A 101 10.58 -34.53 42.10
N LEU A 102 10.44 -33.28 42.49
CA LEU A 102 10.90 -32.83 43.82
C LEU A 102 10.05 -33.41 44.95
N GLU A 103 8.75 -33.56 44.77
CA GLU A 103 7.89 -34.25 45.75
C GLU A 103 8.27 -35.70 45.96
N LEU A 104 8.71 -36.40 44.89
CA LEU A 104 9.18 -37.80 44.99
C LEU A 104 10.54 -37.91 45.70
N LEU A 105 11.42 -36.92 45.52
CA LEU A 105 12.80 -36.96 46.04
C LEU A 105 12.93 -36.41 47.47
N LEU A 106 12.07 -35.48 47.84
CA LEU A 106 12.16 -34.81 49.14
C LEU A 106 11.42 -35.61 50.24
N PRO A 107 11.94 -35.67 51.48
CA PRO A 107 11.30 -36.33 52.61
C PRO A 107 10.18 -35.45 53.23
N ILE A 108 9.17 -35.15 52.43
CA ILE A 108 8.00 -34.32 52.80
C ILE A 108 6.74 -35.18 52.80
N GLN A 109 5.69 -34.69 53.50
CA GLN A 109 4.39 -35.33 53.47
C GLN A 109 3.80 -35.24 52.06
N LYS A 110 3.54 -36.41 51.43
CA LYS A 110 3.06 -36.53 50.04
C LYS A 110 1.57 -36.19 49.96
N ILE A 111 1.19 -35.57 48.85
CA ILE A 111 -0.21 -35.33 48.50
C ILE A 111 -0.64 -36.17 47.32
N THR A 112 -1.94 -36.27 47.10
CA THR A 112 -2.47 -37.05 45.98
C THR A 112 -2.10 -36.38 44.62
N PHE A 113 -1.78 -37.22 43.62
CA PHE A 113 -1.48 -36.74 42.27
C PHE A 113 -2.60 -35.82 41.71
N ALA A 114 -3.86 -36.18 41.98
CA ALA A 114 -5.01 -35.37 41.57
C ALA A 114 -4.98 -33.97 42.15
N ARG A 115 -4.54 -33.81 43.39
CA ARG A 115 -4.41 -32.49 44.05
C ARG A 115 -3.28 -31.65 43.47
N MET A 116 -2.13 -32.27 43.16
CA MET A 116 -1.02 -31.61 42.48
C MET A 116 -1.44 -31.10 41.12
N LEU A 117 -2.08 -31.97 40.34
CA LEU A 117 -2.58 -31.64 39.00
C LEU A 117 -3.62 -30.53 39.07
N SER A 118 -4.56 -30.60 40.05
CA SER A 118 -5.58 -29.55 40.24
C SER A 118 -4.95 -28.21 40.60
N LEU A 119 -3.93 -28.18 41.47
CA LEU A 119 -3.24 -26.95 41.84
C LEU A 119 -2.60 -26.24 40.63
N VAL A 120 -1.83 -26.99 39.86
CA VAL A 120 -1.13 -26.42 38.70
C VAL A 120 -2.10 -26.03 37.59
N SER A 121 -3.11 -26.88 37.32
CA SER A 121 -4.10 -26.61 36.27
C SER A 121 -4.98 -25.39 36.60
N LEU A 122 -5.49 -25.28 37.83
CA LEU A 122 -6.30 -24.11 38.23
C LEU A 122 -5.46 -22.83 38.29
N ASN A 123 -4.20 -22.92 38.72
CA ASN A 123 -3.29 -21.77 38.70
C ASN A 123 -3.01 -21.31 37.25
N LEU A 124 -2.77 -22.25 36.31
CA LEU A 124 -2.62 -21.96 34.89
C LEU A 124 -3.87 -21.29 34.30
N LEU A 125 -5.06 -21.85 34.59
CA LEU A 125 -6.33 -21.27 34.13
C LEU A 125 -6.54 -19.86 34.67
N GLY A 126 -6.28 -19.63 35.95
CA GLY A 126 -6.36 -18.30 36.56
C GLY A 126 -5.37 -17.30 35.94
N ALA A 127 -4.13 -17.73 35.70
CA ALA A 127 -3.11 -16.93 35.06
C ALA A 127 -3.46 -16.60 33.59
N LEU A 128 -4.03 -17.54 32.84
CA LEU A 128 -4.53 -17.33 31.48
C LEU A 128 -5.71 -16.35 31.46
N ALA A 129 -6.70 -16.57 32.31
CA ALA A 129 -7.89 -15.72 32.42
C ALA A 129 -7.49 -14.25 32.72
N LEU A 130 -6.58 -14.05 33.66
CA LEU A 130 -6.08 -12.72 34.02
C LEU A 130 -5.39 -12.03 32.83
N ARG A 131 -4.55 -12.75 32.09
CA ARG A 131 -3.84 -12.21 30.92
C ARG A 131 -4.79 -11.92 29.74
N MET A 132 -5.78 -12.77 29.52
CA MET A 132 -6.82 -12.55 28.52
C MET A 132 -7.68 -11.34 28.89
N MET A 133 -8.07 -11.20 30.18
CA MET A 133 -8.82 -10.07 30.67
C MET A 133 -8.04 -8.75 30.58
N TYR A 134 -6.75 -8.76 30.92
CA TYR A 134 -5.86 -7.61 30.73
C TYR A 134 -5.78 -7.20 29.25
N ARG A 135 -5.58 -8.16 28.34
CA ARG A 135 -5.54 -7.89 26.89
C ARG A 135 -6.87 -7.34 26.38
N TYR A 136 -7.98 -7.92 26.81
CA TYR A 136 -9.33 -7.47 26.45
C TYR A 136 -9.59 -6.06 26.95
N ALA A 137 -9.26 -5.79 28.22
CA ALA A 137 -9.39 -4.47 28.82
C ALA A 137 -8.56 -3.41 28.10
N TYR A 138 -7.32 -3.73 27.71
CA TYR A 138 -6.46 -2.84 26.94
C TYR A 138 -7.04 -2.55 25.53
N LYS A 139 -7.61 -3.56 24.89
CA LYS A 139 -8.18 -3.43 23.53
C LYS A 139 -9.51 -2.66 23.52
N CYS A 140 -10.33 -2.81 24.55
CA CYS A 140 -11.68 -2.24 24.63
C CYS A 140 -11.79 -1.01 25.56
N GLY A 141 -10.76 -0.67 26.33
CA GLY A 141 -10.79 0.39 27.33
C GLY A 141 -10.98 1.81 26.81
N ASN A 142 -10.89 2.02 25.49
CA ASN A 142 -11.03 3.33 24.83
C ASN A 142 -12.44 3.60 24.25
N GLN A 143 -13.45 2.82 24.59
CA GLN A 143 -14.81 3.06 24.10
C GLN A 143 -15.60 3.91 25.09
N GLU A 144 -16.32 4.93 24.61
CA GLU A 144 -17.19 5.83 25.40
C GLU A 144 -18.38 5.15 26.09
N THR A 145 -18.56 3.86 25.92
CA THR A 145 -19.64 3.08 26.54
C THR A 145 -19.40 2.87 28.05
N ALA A 146 -20.47 2.74 28.83
CA ALA A 146 -20.39 2.44 30.27
C ALA A 146 -19.51 1.21 30.57
N LYS A 147 -19.49 0.21 29.67
CA LYS A 147 -18.57 -0.94 29.72
C LYS A 147 -17.10 -0.53 29.55
N GLY A 148 -16.81 0.45 28.71
CA GLY A 148 -15.45 0.97 28.51
C GLY A 148 -14.93 1.71 29.74
N LYS A 149 -15.76 2.44 30.47
CA LYS A 149 -15.39 3.13 31.72
C LYS A 149 -15.05 2.15 32.85
N ILE A 150 -15.83 1.07 32.99
CA ILE A 150 -15.52 0.00 33.98
C ILE A 150 -14.20 -0.69 33.59
N LEU A 151 -13.99 -0.91 32.29
CA LEU A 151 -12.79 -1.56 31.76
C LEU A 151 -11.55 -0.68 31.89
N SER A 152 -11.67 0.65 31.73
CA SER A 152 -10.58 1.61 31.95
C SER A 152 -10.24 1.71 33.44
N LEU A 153 -11.23 1.64 34.34
CA LEU A 153 -11.02 1.58 35.79
C LEU A 153 -10.25 0.30 36.20
N LEU A 154 -10.62 -0.84 35.61
CA LEU A 154 -9.89 -2.10 35.79
C LEU A 154 -8.46 -2.00 35.22
N LEU A 155 -8.26 -1.39 34.06
CA LEU A 155 -6.92 -1.13 33.53
C LEU A 155 -6.09 -0.23 34.44
N HIS A 156 -6.66 0.81 35.00
CA HIS A 156 -6.00 1.70 35.96
C HIS A 156 -5.58 0.95 37.20
N LEU A 157 -6.48 0.09 37.74
CA LEU A 157 -6.17 -0.80 38.88
C LEU A 157 -5.07 -1.82 38.52
N PHE A 158 -5.01 -2.31 37.30
CA PHE A 158 -4.10 -3.37 36.86
C PHE A 158 -2.76 -2.87 36.28
N SER A 159 -2.65 -1.63 35.82
CA SER A 159 -1.44 -1.14 35.15
C SER A 159 -0.79 0.07 35.81
N GLY A 160 -1.48 0.76 36.72
CA GLY A 160 -0.99 2.02 37.30
C GLY A 160 -0.75 3.13 36.26
N VAL A 161 -1.10 2.86 34.98
CA VAL A 161 -0.97 3.82 33.88
C VAL A 161 -2.31 4.50 33.72
N ASP A 162 -2.36 5.80 34.00
CA ASP A 162 -3.48 6.63 33.56
C ASP A 162 -3.69 6.41 32.07
N ALA A 163 -4.92 6.06 31.69
CA ALA A 163 -5.38 6.20 30.33
C ALA A 163 -5.33 7.71 30.01
N GLY A 164 -4.13 8.19 29.72
CA GLY A 164 -3.86 9.60 29.52
C GLY A 164 -4.88 10.15 28.52
N ASN A 165 -5.37 11.35 28.79
CA ASN A 165 -6.24 12.15 27.95
C ASN A 165 -5.64 12.24 26.53
N LYS A 166 -5.80 11.18 25.71
CA LYS A 166 -5.44 11.19 24.29
C LYS A 166 -6.43 12.14 23.65
N LYS A 167 -5.95 13.25 23.10
CA LYS A 167 -6.73 14.08 22.20
C LYS A 167 -7.42 13.15 21.21
N GLU A 168 -8.74 13.14 21.20
CA GLU A 168 -9.54 12.41 20.22
C GLU A 168 -9.15 12.89 18.82
N VAL A 169 -8.36 12.11 18.15
CA VAL A 169 -8.19 12.24 16.70
C VAL A 169 -9.45 11.62 16.11
N GLN A 170 -10.28 12.45 15.51
CA GLN A 170 -11.51 12.03 14.85
C GLN A 170 -11.13 11.04 13.72
N LYS A 171 -11.31 9.73 13.97
CA LYS A 171 -10.95 8.69 13.02
C LYS A 171 -12.02 8.54 11.95
N ILE A 172 -11.61 8.42 10.70
CA ILE A 172 -12.50 8.19 9.55
C ILE A 172 -13.06 6.78 9.63
N LYS A 173 -14.39 6.66 9.66
CA LYS A 173 -15.11 5.37 9.69
C LYS A 173 -15.16 4.77 8.29
N VAL A 174 -14.66 3.53 8.12
CA VAL A 174 -14.54 2.90 6.81
C VAL A 174 -15.24 1.54 6.73
N ALA A 175 -15.78 1.24 5.56
CA ALA A 175 -16.19 -0.10 5.16
C ALA A 175 -15.08 -0.72 4.27
N ILE A 176 -14.83 -2.02 4.45
CA ILE A 176 -13.82 -2.75 3.67
C ILE A 176 -14.53 -3.73 2.74
N ILE A 177 -14.40 -3.52 1.42
CA ILE A 177 -14.91 -4.45 0.42
C ILE A 177 -13.91 -5.59 0.25
N GLY A 178 -14.36 -6.79 0.61
CA GLY A 178 -13.58 -8.02 0.61
C GLY A 178 -13.16 -8.46 2.02
N ALA A 179 -13.88 -9.44 2.58
CA ALA A 179 -13.53 -10.14 3.82
C ALA A 179 -12.57 -11.31 3.57
N GLY A 180 -11.67 -11.18 2.59
CA GLY A 180 -10.59 -12.12 2.30
C GLY A 180 -9.35 -11.85 3.15
N ARG A 181 -8.27 -12.62 2.90
CA ARG A 181 -7.00 -12.47 3.62
C ARG A 181 -6.46 -11.04 3.61
N VAL A 182 -6.59 -10.33 2.49
CA VAL A 182 -6.10 -8.95 2.33
C VAL A 182 -6.93 -7.97 3.16
N GLY A 183 -8.26 -8.04 3.08
CA GLY A 183 -9.15 -7.16 3.86
C GLY A 183 -9.05 -7.41 5.36
N VAL A 184 -8.94 -8.67 5.78
CA VAL A 184 -8.73 -9.03 7.20
C VAL A 184 -7.40 -8.50 7.70
N SER A 185 -6.32 -8.63 6.90
CA SER A 185 -4.99 -8.07 7.25
C SER A 185 -5.03 -6.55 7.38
N LEU A 186 -5.75 -5.86 6.49
CA LEU A 186 -5.96 -4.41 6.60
C LEU A 186 -6.71 -4.04 7.88
N ALA A 187 -7.81 -4.75 8.18
CA ALA A 187 -8.59 -4.47 9.38
C ALA A 187 -7.76 -4.70 10.67
N GLU A 188 -6.96 -5.77 10.71
CA GLU A 188 -6.03 -6.01 11.82
C GLU A 188 -5.00 -4.90 11.97
N GLU A 189 -4.43 -4.43 10.87
CA GLU A 189 -3.46 -3.32 10.86
C GLU A 189 -4.10 -2.03 11.41
N LEU A 190 -5.30 -1.68 10.93
CA LEU A 190 -6.03 -0.50 11.37
C LEU A 190 -6.48 -0.58 12.84
N LEU A 191 -6.89 -1.77 13.32
CA LEU A 191 -7.32 -1.97 14.70
C LEU A 191 -6.14 -1.98 15.69
N ASN A 192 -4.98 -2.48 15.25
CA ASN A 192 -3.79 -2.57 16.10
C ASN A 192 -2.93 -1.30 16.09
N ASN A 193 -3.12 -0.40 15.13
CA ASN A 193 -2.43 0.88 15.05
C ASN A 193 -3.29 1.99 15.68
N GLU A 194 -2.93 2.43 16.88
CA GLU A 194 -3.62 3.51 17.57
C GLU A 194 -3.56 4.85 16.83
N GLU A 195 -2.51 5.09 16.06
CA GLU A 195 -2.30 6.30 15.25
C GLU A 195 -2.99 6.23 13.87
N ALA A 196 -3.63 5.10 13.53
CA ALA A 196 -4.33 4.99 12.26
C ALA A 196 -5.45 6.02 12.15
N ALA A 197 -5.48 6.74 11.04
CA ALA A 197 -6.52 7.71 10.72
C ALA A 197 -7.87 7.06 10.43
N TYR A 198 -7.92 5.74 10.19
CA TYR A 198 -9.10 4.97 9.81
C TYR A 198 -9.51 3.98 10.88
N VAL A 199 -10.84 3.76 11.01
CA VAL A 199 -11.41 2.71 11.85
C VAL A 199 -12.40 1.87 11.04
N PRO A 200 -12.17 0.55 10.87
CA PRO A 200 -13.07 -0.33 10.14
C PRO A 200 -14.35 -0.57 10.93
N ARG A 201 -15.52 -0.39 10.28
CA ARG A 201 -16.85 -0.58 10.87
C ARG A 201 -17.56 -1.82 10.38
N CYS A 202 -17.34 -2.19 9.12
CA CYS A 202 -17.91 -3.39 8.53
C CYS A 202 -17.06 -3.91 7.38
N PHE A 203 -17.26 -5.18 7.06
CA PHE A 203 -16.84 -5.77 5.79
C PHE A 203 -18.05 -5.94 4.89
N ILE A 204 -17.82 -5.86 3.58
CA ILE A 204 -18.78 -6.22 2.55
C ILE A 204 -18.16 -7.34 1.72
N ASP A 205 -18.83 -8.50 1.64
CA ASP A 205 -18.33 -9.64 0.85
C ASP A 205 -19.48 -10.32 0.10
N ILE A 206 -19.18 -10.82 -1.09
CA ILE A 206 -20.14 -11.51 -1.98
C ILE A 206 -20.30 -12.99 -1.55
N LYS A 207 -19.30 -13.55 -0.85
CA LYS A 207 -19.31 -14.97 -0.46
C LYS A 207 -20.26 -15.22 0.71
N LYS A 208 -21.36 -15.92 0.45
CA LYS A 208 -22.40 -16.27 1.44
C LYS A 208 -21.88 -16.95 2.71
N GLU A 209 -20.77 -17.68 2.63
CA GLU A 209 -20.15 -18.37 3.77
C GLU A 209 -19.67 -17.44 4.88
N LYS A 210 -19.38 -16.19 4.56
CA LYS A 210 -18.83 -15.19 5.49
C LYS A 210 -19.86 -14.19 5.97
N VAL A 211 -20.91 -13.98 5.18
CA VAL A 211 -21.99 -13.03 5.47
C VAL A 211 -22.71 -13.43 6.75
N GLY A 212 -23.00 -12.45 7.60
CA GLY A 212 -23.66 -12.66 8.91
C GLY A 212 -22.72 -13.14 10.01
N ARG A 213 -21.39 -13.18 9.75
CA ARG A 213 -20.37 -13.49 10.76
C ARG A 213 -19.57 -12.24 11.11
N ASP A 214 -18.90 -12.29 12.25
CA ASP A 214 -17.98 -11.25 12.69
C ASP A 214 -16.51 -11.68 12.49
N ILE A 215 -15.69 -10.77 11.98
CA ILE A 215 -14.24 -10.93 11.88
C ILE A 215 -13.60 -9.87 12.76
N HIS A 216 -12.91 -10.27 13.82
CA HIS A 216 -12.32 -9.38 14.83
C HIS A 216 -13.33 -8.43 15.50
N GLY A 217 -14.61 -8.85 15.61
CA GLY A 217 -15.70 -8.03 16.12
C GLY A 217 -16.24 -7.00 15.13
N ILE A 218 -15.90 -7.14 13.84
CA ILE A 218 -16.40 -6.32 12.74
C ILE A 218 -17.38 -7.18 11.93
N PRO A 219 -18.65 -6.75 11.74
CA PRO A 219 -19.65 -7.52 11.02
C PRO A 219 -19.32 -7.63 9.53
N VAL A 220 -19.66 -8.76 8.93
CA VAL A 220 -19.57 -9.00 7.48
C VAL A 220 -20.96 -8.99 6.88
N TRP A 221 -21.21 -8.08 5.95
CA TRP A 221 -22.49 -7.93 5.27
C TRP A 221 -22.44 -8.42 3.83
N SER A 222 -23.60 -8.83 3.32
CA SER A 222 -23.80 -9.04 1.88
C SER A 222 -23.90 -7.69 1.17
N GLU A 223 -23.58 -7.68 -0.11
CA GLU A 223 -23.90 -6.58 -0.99
C GLU A 223 -25.36 -6.74 -1.44
N ASP A 224 -26.26 -5.97 -0.85
CA ASP A 224 -27.70 -5.97 -1.12
C ASP A 224 -28.25 -4.53 -1.10
N GLU A 225 -29.52 -4.36 -1.47
CA GLU A 225 -30.20 -3.05 -1.51
C GLU A 225 -30.21 -2.33 -0.15
N ALA A 226 -30.12 -3.07 0.96
CA ALA A 226 -30.09 -2.51 2.30
C ALA A 226 -28.68 -2.05 2.72
N THR A 227 -27.66 -2.29 1.89
CA THR A 227 -26.25 -1.98 2.23
C THR A 227 -26.06 -0.50 2.53
N PHE A 228 -26.64 0.41 1.74
CA PHE A 228 -26.51 1.85 1.97
C PHE A 228 -27.13 2.31 3.28
N ASN A 229 -28.29 1.78 3.66
CA ASN A 229 -28.92 2.12 4.94
C ASN A 229 -28.05 1.69 6.12
N ARG A 230 -27.48 0.48 6.06
CA ARG A 230 -26.57 -0.04 7.08
C ARG A 230 -25.27 0.77 7.15
N LEU A 231 -24.70 1.16 6.00
CA LEU A 231 -23.52 2.03 5.95
C LEU A 231 -23.79 3.38 6.61
N GLY A 232 -25.01 3.95 6.41
CA GLY A 232 -25.46 5.17 7.06
C GLY A 232 -25.59 5.02 8.57
N GLU A 233 -26.22 3.94 9.05
CA GLU A 233 -26.37 3.64 10.50
C GLU A 233 -25.00 3.51 11.21
N PHE A 234 -24.01 2.97 10.53
CA PHE A 234 -22.63 2.84 11.06
C PHE A 234 -21.76 4.07 10.78
N GLU A 235 -22.37 5.13 10.23
CA GLU A 235 -21.70 6.40 9.91
C GLU A 235 -20.42 6.21 9.08
N VAL A 236 -20.45 5.30 8.13
CA VAL A 236 -19.32 5.04 7.23
C VAL A 236 -19.10 6.26 6.34
N GLN A 237 -17.88 6.72 6.24
CA GLN A 237 -17.47 7.92 5.48
C GLN A 237 -16.72 7.57 4.18
N GLU A 238 -15.90 6.53 4.24
CA GLU A 238 -15.10 6.09 3.09
C GLU A 238 -15.17 4.57 2.93
N ILE A 239 -14.97 4.09 1.71
CA ILE A 239 -14.98 2.66 1.36
C ILE A 239 -13.60 2.27 0.81
N ILE A 240 -13.07 1.15 1.29
CA ILE A 240 -11.75 0.65 0.89
C ILE A 240 -11.90 -0.67 0.15
N PHE A 241 -11.43 -0.73 -1.09
CA PHE A 241 -11.35 -1.95 -1.88
C PHE A 241 -10.11 -2.75 -1.47
N ALA A 242 -10.33 -3.95 -0.94
CA ALA A 242 -9.29 -4.87 -0.48
C ALA A 242 -9.34 -6.24 -1.20
N ILE A 243 -9.65 -6.22 -2.50
CA ILE A 243 -9.72 -7.41 -3.38
C ILE A 243 -8.70 -7.23 -4.50
N PRO A 244 -7.50 -7.84 -4.41
CA PRO A 244 -6.43 -7.65 -5.41
C PRO A 244 -6.77 -8.17 -6.81
N SER A 245 -7.54 -9.25 -6.90
CA SER A 245 -7.85 -9.96 -8.16
C SER A 245 -9.35 -9.88 -8.49
N MET A 246 -9.90 -8.67 -8.55
CA MET A 246 -11.27 -8.47 -9.02
C MET A 246 -11.27 -8.23 -10.53
N ASN A 247 -12.22 -8.87 -11.25
CA ASN A 247 -12.46 -8.59 -12.66
C ASN A 247 -12.79 -7.10 -12.87
N ALA A 248 -12.28 -6.50 -13.95
CA ALA A 248 -12.42 -5.09 -14.26
C ALA A 248 -13.90 -4.64 -14.29
N ASP A 249 -14.78 -5.43 -14.91
CA ASP A 249 -16.21 -5.11 -15.01
C ASP A 249 -16.91 -5.07 -13.65
N LYS A 250 -16.60 -6.02 -12.77
CA LYS A 250 -17.12 -6.03 -11.40
C LYS A 250 -16.55 -4.89 -10.58
N LYS A 251 -15.27 -4.58 -10.74
CA LYS A 251 -14.61 -3.45 -10.07
C LYS A 251 -15.27 -2.13 -10.48
N LYS A 252 -15.59 -1.99 -11.78
CA LYS A 252 -16.30 -0.84 -12.35
C LYS A 252 -17.69 -0.71 -11.75
N ALA A 253 -18.50 -1.78 -11.79
CA ALA A 253 -19.87 -1.78 -11.28
C ALA A 253 -19.92 -1.40 -9.80
N LEU A 254 -19.03 -1.97 -8.97
CA LEU A 254 -18.93 -1.65 -7.54
C LEU A 254 -18.47 -0.21 -7.32
N TYR A 255 -17.50 0.26 -8.10
CA TYR A 255 -17.02 1.63 -8.03
C TYR A 255 -18.14 2.62 -8.33
N GLU A 256 -18.88 2.44 -9.44
CA GLU A 256 -19.99 3.30 -9.84
C GLU A 256 -21.12 3.26 -8.81
N TYR A 257 -21.45 2.07 -8.28
CA TYR A 257 -22.49 1.85 -7.28
C TYR A 257 -22.21 2.67 -6.00
N TYR A 258 -21.04 2.56 -5.41
CA TYR A 258 -20.71 3.28 -4.17
C TYR A 258 -20.42 4.77 -4.39
N ARG A 259 -19.90 5.12 -5.55
CA ARG A 259 -19.67 6.52 -5.92
C ARG A 259 -20.99 7.28 -6.11
N SER A 260 -22.00 6.68 -6.75
CA SER A 260 -23.31 7.29 -6.93
C SER A 260 -24.01 7.61 -5.60
N ALA A 261 -23.71 6.84 -4.55
CA ALA A 261 -24.16 7.09 -3.19
C ALA A 261 -23.33 8.13 -2.42
N GLY A 262 -22.32 8.75 -3.05
CA GLY A 262 -21.52 9.84 -2.48
C GLY A 262 -20.33 9.39 -1.62
N TYR A 263 -19.99 8.10 -1.56
CA TYR A 263 -18.86 7.62 -0.79
C TYR A 263 -17.52 7.92 -1.47
N LYS A 264 -16.53 8.29 -0.67
CA LYS A 264 -15.13 8.38 -1.12
C LYS A 264 -14.51 6.99 -1.15
N LEU A 265 -13.89 6.64 -2.28
CA LEU A 265 -13.40 5.30 -2.54
C LEU A 265 -11.87 5.27 -2.56
N LYS A 266 -11.28 4.23 -1.94
CA LYS A 266 -9.84 3.99 -1.87
C LYS A 266 -9.51 2.53 -2.19
N VAL A 267 -8.28 2.30 -2.62
CA VAL A 267 -7.72 0.96 -2.85
C VAL A 267 -6.64 0.68 -1.82
N TYR A 268 -6.64 -0.54 -1.31
CA TYR A 268 -5.56 -1.03 -0.48
C TYR A 268 -4.59 -1.86 -1.32
N ASP A 269 -3.40 -1.31 -1.56
CA ASP A 269 -2.31 -2.01 -2.23
C ASP A 269 -1.63 -2.98 -1.26
N TYR A 270 -1.83 -4.26 -1.52
CA TYR A 270 -1.16 -5.34 -0.80
C TYR A 270 -0.06 -5.91 -1.69
N PRO A 271 1.23 -5.80 -1.31
CA PRO A 271 2.31 -6.35 -2.11
C PRO A 271 2.13 -7.85 -2.29
N THR A 272 2.03 -8.31 -3.52
CA THR A 272 2.09 -9.73 -3.84
C THR A 272 3.48 -10.28 -3.50
N MET A 273 3.57 -11.55 -3.13
CA MET A 273 4.79 -12.21 -2.61
C MET A 273 6.05 -12.04 -3.48
N TYR A 274 5.91 -11.53 -4.71
CA TYR A 274 7.00 -11.41 -5.69
C TYR A 274 7.56 -10.00 -5.84
N ALA A 275 6.96 -8.99 -5.21
CA ALA A 275 7.50 -7.63 -5.21
C ALA A 275 8.30 -7.40 -3.92
N ALA A 276 9.58 -7.75 -3.94
CA ALA A 276 10.50 -7.44 -2.86
C ALA A 276 10.57 -5.91 -2.67
N GLY A 277 10.00 -5.39 -1.56
CA GLY A 277 10.06 -3.98 -1.21
C GLY A 277 8.77 -3.17 -1.35
N GLY A 278 7.66 -3.76 -1.81
CA GLY A 278 6.37 -3.07 -1.89
C GLY A 278 5.83 -2.66 -0.52
N LYS A 279 5.61 -1.36 -0.31
CA LYS A 279 5.01 -0.85 0.93
C LYS A 279 3.48 -1.02 0.85
N ARG A 280 2.88 -1.51 1.94
CA ARG A 280 1.41 -1.51 2.10
C ARG A 280 0.95 -0.08 2.31
N HIS A 281 0.07 0.43 1.47
CA HIS A 281 -0.50 1.76 1.67
C HIS A 281 -1.91 1.87 1.09
N LEU A 282 -2.66 2.76 1.67
CA LEU A 282 -3.96 3.19 1.16
C LEU A 282 -3.72 4.32 0.16
N ARG A 283 -4.28 4.18 -1.03
CA ARG A 283 -4.24 5.22 -2.06
C ARG A 283 -5.61 5.46 -2.69
N GLU A 284 -5.75 6.55 -3.34
CA GLU A 284 -6.89 6.80 -4.22
C GLU A 284 -6.77 5.95 -5.48
N PHE A 285 -7.88 5.77 -6.18
CA PHE A 285 -7.86 5.13 -7.49
C PHE A 285 -7.02 5.95 -8.46
N ASP A 286 -6.10 5.30 -9.16
CA ASP A 286 -5.41 5.93 -10.27
C ASP A 286 -6.37 6.11 -11.46
N ILE A 287 -6.11 7.14 -12.27
CA ILE A 287 -6.97 7.48 -13.41
C ILE A 287 -7.05 6.32 -14.39
N GLU A 288 -5.95 5.60 -14.57
CA GLU A 288 -5.88 4.41 -15.43
C GLU A 288 -6.78 3.29 -14.91
N GLU A 289 -6.85 3.10 -13.59
CA GLU A 289 -7.78 2.14 -12.98
C GLU A 289 -9.24 2.51 -13.17
N LEU A 290 -9.56 3.82 -13.27
CA LEU A 290 -10.90 4.31 -13.53
C LEU A 290 -11.38 4.08 -14.97
N LEU A 291 -10.47 3.77 -15.89
CA LEU A 291 -10.83 3.35 -17.24
C LEU A 291 -11.36 1.91 -17.29
N PHE A 292 -11.09 1.13 -16.25
CA PHE A 292 -11.49 -0.29 -16.13
C PHE A 292 -11.11 -1.12 -17.38
N ARG A 293 -10.00 -0.76 -18.02
CA ARG A 293 -9.44 -1.48 -19.19
C ARG A 293 -8.14 -2.13 -18.80
N GLU A 294 -7.91 -3.33 -19.29
CA GLU A 294 -6.61 -3.97 -19.14
C GLU A 294 -5.58 -3.27 -20.05
N PRO A 295 -4.37 -2.98 -19.54
CA PRO A 295 -3.30 -2.45 -20.36
C PRO A 295 -3.00 -3.41 -21.53
N LEU A 296 -2.94 -2.88 -22.74
CA LEU A 296 -2.52 -3.67 -23.90
C LEU A 296 -1.04 -4.07 -23.72
N ALA A 297 -0.76 -5.35 -23.82
CA ALA A 297 0.62 -5.84 -23.89
C ALA A 297 1.17 -5.52 -25.30
N VAL A 298 2.04 -4.52 -25.39
CA VAL A 298 2.61 -4.03 -26.67
C VAL A 298 3.77 -4.90 -27.15
N SER A 299 4.32 -5.78 -26.33
CA SER A 299 5.47 -6.61 -26.70
C SER A 299 5.04 -7.94 -27.29
N ASP A 300 5.00 -8.04 -28.62
CA ASP A 300 5.06 -9.31 -29.33
C ASP A 300 6.54 -9.66 -29.70
N GLU A 301 6.79 -10.92 -30.02
CA GLU A 301 8.15 -11.39 -30.38
C GLU A 301 8.72 -10.64 -31.59
N ARG A 302 7.89 -10.27 -32.55
CA ARG A 302 8.31 -9.56 -33.78
C ARG A 302 8.77 -8.14 -33.47
N THR A 303 8.06 -7.45 -32.62
CA THR A 303 8.41 -6.10 -32.18
C THR A 303 9.70 -6.12 -31.37
N ASN A 304 9.85 -7.08 -30.46
CA ASN A 304 11.06 -7.24 -29.67
C ASN A 304 12.28 -7.53 -30.56
N GLU A 305 12.15 -8.41 -31.54
CA GLU A 305 13.23 -8.74 -32.48
C GLU A 305 13.60 -7.58 -33.39
N TYR A 306 12.63 -6.76 -33.79
CA TYR A 306 12.86 -5.60 -34.63
C TYR A 306 13.73 -4.53 -33.93
N TYR A 307 13.50 -4.24 -32.65
CA TYR A 307 14.27 -3.24 -31.90
C TYR A 307 15.57 -3.77 -31.31
N LYS A 308 15.73 -5.07 -31.20
CA LYS A 308 16.92 -5.70 -30.65
C LYS A 308 18.18 -5.30 -31.42
N GLY A 309 19.16 -4.79 -30.70
CA GLY A 309 20.45 -4.37 -31.29
C GLY A 309 20.39 -3.06 -32.08
N LYS A 310 19.27 -2.35 -32.14
CA LYS A 310 19.12 -1.07 -32.83
C LYS A 310 19.55 0.12 -31.97
N VAL A 311 20.03 1.17 -32.61
CA VAL A 311 20.25 2.48 -32.04
C VAL A 311 18.99 3.33 -32.26
N VAL A 312 18.34 3.73 -31.19
CA VAL A 312 17.05 4.44 -31.22
C VAL A 312 17.21 5.84 -30.64
N LEU A 313 16.83 6.86 -31.40
CA LEU A 313 16.78 8.25 -30.96
C LEU A 313 15.32 8.63 -30.68
N ILE A 314 15.04 9.14 -29.48
CA ILE A 314 13.73 9.59 -29.06
C ILE A 314 13.80 11.08 -28.75
N THR A 315 13.16 11.92 -29.57
CA THR A 315 13.07 13.34 -29.29
C THR A 315 11.86 13.65 -28.42
N GLY A 316 11.97 14.61 -27.51
CA GLY A 316 10.94 14.83 -26.48
C GLY A 316 10.87 13.68 -25.48
N GLY A 317 12.00 13.00 -25.23
CA GLY A 317 12.07 11.79 -24.43
C GLY A 317 11.87 12.00 -22.93
N GLY A 318 11.98 13.23 -22.43
CA GLY A 318 11.62 13.62 -21.07
C GLY A 318 10.13 13.92 -20.88
N GLY A 319 9.35 14.01 -21.97
CA GLY A 319 7.90 14.22 -21.93
C GLY A 319 7.13 12.93 -21.59
N SER A 320 5.82 13.04 -21.35
CA SER A 320 4.97 11.90 -20.94
C SER A 320 4.98 10.75 -21.95
N ILE A 321 4.87 11.03 -23.25
CA ILE A 321 4.87 10.01 -24.31
C ILE A 321 6.29 9.49 -24.54
N GLY A 322 7.27 10.41 -24.67
CA GLY A 322 8.66 10.04 -24.93
C GLY A 322 9.26 9.18 -23.82
N SER A 323 8.98 9.51 -22.55
CA SER A 323 9.44 8.72 -21.41
C SER A 323 8.86 7.29 -21.40
N GLU A 324 7.58 7.14 -21.75
CA GLU A 324 6.97 5.82 -21.82
C GLU A 324 7.51 5.01 -23.01
N LEU A 325 7.77 5.65 -24.14
CA LEU A 325 8.48 5.01 -25.25
C LEU A 325 9.87 4.53 -24.83
N CYS A 326 10.61 5.31 -24.06
CA CYS A 326 11.91 4.88 -23.51
C CYS A 326 11.77 3.65 -22.61
N ARG A 327 10.74 3.60 -21.73
CA ARG A 327 10.47 2.44 -20.85
C ARG A 327 10.13 1.19 -21.65
N GLN A 328 9.29 1.31 -22.66
CA GLN A 328 8.88 0.17 -23.49
C GLN A 328 10.07 -0.36 -24.32
N LEU A 329 10.82 0.53 -24.96
CA LEU A 329 11.98 0.16 -25.75
C LEU A 329 13.10 -0.47 -24.91
N ALA A 330 13.30 -0.02 -23.66
CA ALA A 330 14.29 -0.61 -22.77
C ALA A 330 14.04 -2.11 -22.52
N LYS A 331 12.79 -2.58 -22.60
CA LYS A 331 12.43 -4.01 -22.47
C LYS A 331 12.82 -4.84 -23.69
N MET A 332 13.03 -4.20 -24.86
CA MET A 332 13.26 -4.84 -26.15
C MET A 332 14.76 -5.03 -26.47
N ASN A 333 15.65 -4.79 -25.52
CA ASN A 333 17.11 -4.95 -25.64
C ASN A 333 17.71 -4.20 -26.86
N PRO A 334 17.46 -2.89 -27.03
CA PRO A 334 18.12 -2.11 -28.07
C PRO A 334 19.64 -2.04 -27.80
N LYS A 335 20.43 -1.77 -28.84
CA LYS A 335 21.87 -1.52 -28.68
C LYS A 335 22.11 -0.25 -27.88
N LYS A 336 21.32 0.81 -28.14
CA LYS A 336 21.43 2.11 -27.48
C LYS A 336 20.11 2.86 -27.57
N ILE A 337 19.75 3.56 -26.50
CA ILE A 337 18.66 4.55 -26.50
C ILE A 337 19.28 5.94 -26.30
N ILE A 338 18.94 6.88 -27.17
CA ILE A 338 19.32 8.28 -27.04
C ILE A 338 18.06 9.09 -26.73
N ILE A 339 18.02 9.72 -25.58
CA ILE A 339 16.97 10.67 -25.18
C ILE A 339 17.45 12.06 -25.60
N LEU A 340 16.72 12.72 -26.48
CA LEU A 340 16.96 14.10 -26.86
C LEU A 340 15.80 14.96 -26.38
N ASP A 341 16.09 15.95 -25.54
CA ASP A 341 15.07 16.87 -25.00
C ASP A 341 15.70 18.24 -24.73
N ILE A 342 14.88 19.27 -24.69
CA ILE A 342 15.27 20.61 -24.24
C ILE A 342 15.13 20.75 -22.71
N TYR A 343 14.29 19.93 -22.10
CA TYR A 343 13.99 19.95 -20.67
C TYR A 343 14.83 18.91 -19.92
N GLU A 344 15.94 19.39 -19.33
CA GLU A 344 16.92 18.54 -18.68
C GLU A 344 16.34 17.69 -17.53
N ASN A 345 15.46 18.26 -16.69
CA ASN A 345 14.95 17.56 -15.52
C ASN A 345 14.13 16.33 -15.92
N GLY A 346 13.24 16.46 -16.92
CA GLY A 346 12.47 15.33 -17.41
C GLY A 346 13.35 14.22 -18.01
N ALA A 347 14.37 14.60 -18.78
CA ALA A 347 15.34 13.66 -19.34
C ALA A 347 16.17 12.96 -18.25
N TYR A 348 16.58 13.71 -17.23
CA TYR A 348 17.33 13.19 -16.08
C TYR A 348 16.50 12.20 -15.26
N ASP A 349 15.24 12.51 -14.96
CA ASP A 349 14.35 11.62 -14.20
C ASP A 349 14.18 10.27 -14.90
N VAL A 350 13.93 10.28 -16.23
CA VAL A 350 13.86 9.06 -17.04
C VAL A 350 15.19 8.29 -17.02
N GLN A 351 16.32 9.00 -17.09
CA GLN A 351 17.64 8.36 -17.01
C GLN A 351 17.83 7.65 -15.68
N GLN A 352 17.52 8.31 -14.56
CA GLN A 352 17.71 7.70 -13.24
C GLN A 352 16.81 6.48 -13.07
N GLU A 353 15.55 6.57 -13.48
CA GLU A 353 14.62 5.45 -13.45
C GLU A 353 15.15 4.23 -14.24
N LEU A 354 15.55 4.45 -15.49
CA LEU A 354 16.03 3.37 -16.35
C LEU A 354 17.40 2.83 -15.90
N LYS A 355 18.30 3.67 -15.36
CA LYS A 355 19.58 3.22 -14.77
C LYS A 355 19.36 2.36 -13.53
N ILE A 356 18.38 2.69 -12.68
CA ILE A 356 18.03 1.89 -11.50
C ILE A 356 17.46 0.54 -11.93
N ALA A 357 16.60 0.51 -12.96
CA ALA A 357 15.94 -0.71 -13.41
C ALA A 357 16.87 -1.66 -14.19
N TYR A 358 17.75 -1.12 -15.04
CA TYR A 358 18.52 -1.92 -15.99
C TYR A 358 20.04 -1.90 -15.72
N GLY A 359 20.54 -0.92 -14.95
CA GLY A 359 21.98 -0.77 -14.67
C GLY A 359 22.81 -0.66 -15.96
N ASN A 360 23.90 -1.39 -16.02
CA ASN A 360 24.80 -1.42 -17.18
C ASN A 360 24.30 -2.26 -18.36
N ARG A 361 23.12 -2.88 -18.26
CA ARG A 361 22.54 -3.70 -19.36
C ARG A 361 21.92 -2.84 -20.46
N LEU A 362 21.62 -1.58 -20.18
CA LEU A 362 21.06 -0.62 -21.12
C LEU A 362 22.05 0.51 -21.36
N ASP A 363 22.53 0.66 -22.61
CA ASP A 363 23.30 1.85 -23.01
C ASP A 363 22.33 3.00 -23.29
N LEU A 364 22.19 3.89 -22.31
CA LEU A 364 21.29 5.04 -22.32
C LEU A 364 22.09 6.33 -22.32
N GLN A 365 21.86 7.17 -23.32
CA GLN A 365 22.51 8.47 -23.47
C GLN A 365 21.46 9.58 -23.45
N ILE A 366 21.86 10.75 -22.93
CA ILE A 366 21.03 11.97 -22.96
C ILE A 366 21.76 13.05 -23.74
N GLU A 367 21.03 13.69 -24.63
CA GLU A 367 21.46 14.88 -25.36
C GLU A 367 20.47 16.02 -25.10
N ILE A 368 20.94 17.09 -24.47
CA ILE A 368 20.11 18.29 -24.23
C ILE A 368 20.24 19.19 -25.43
N CYS A 369 19.21 19.13 -26.28
CA CYS A 369 19.21 19.84 -27.55
C CYS A 369 17.79 20.12 -28.04
N SER A 370 17.60 21.26 -28.71
CA SER A 370 16.36 21.57 -29.45
C SER A 370 16.39 20.94 -30.84
N ILE A 371 15.27 20.39 -31.28
CA ILE A 371 15.08 19.88 -32.66
C ILE A 371 15.14 21.00 -33.71
N THR A 372 15.02 22.26 -33.31
CA THR A 372 15.17 23.41 -34.19
C THR A 372 16.64 23.76 -34.48
N HIS A 373 17.56 23.24 -33.68
CA HIS A 373 18.97 23.57 -33.77
C HIS A 373 19.74 22.58 -34.66
N ARG A 374 19.66 22.76 -35.99
CA ARG A 374 20.20 21.86 -37.01
C ARG A 374 21.63 21.37 -36.71
N LYS A 375 22.58 22.28 -36.49
CA LYS A 375 23.98 21.92 -36.21
C LYS A 375 24.19 21.07 -34.96
N ALA A 376 23.35 21.22 -33.96
CA ALA A 376 23.43 20.39 -32.77
C ALA A 376 22.85 18.97 -33.04
N LEU A 377 21.76 18.90 -33.82
CA LEU A 377 21.22 17.61 -34.27
C LEU A 377 22.21 16.85 -35.17
N GLU A 378 22.87 17.53 -36.11
CA GLU A 378 23.91 16.93 -36.97
C GLU A 378 24.96 16.21 -36.12
N ARG A 379 25.51 16.87 -35.08
CA ARG A 379 26.45 16.24 -34.14
C ARG A 379 25.91 15.00 -33.46
N VAL A 380 24.61 14.99 -33.12
CA VAL A 380 23.96 13.83 -32.52
C VAL A 380 23.87 12.68 -33.53
N PHE A 381 23.46 12.96 -34.77
CA PHE A 381 23.38 11.98 -35.84
C PHE A 381 24.77 11.44 -36.21
N GLU A 382 25.76 12.29 -36.34
CA GLU A 382 27.17 11.93 -36.61
C GLU A 382 27.75 11.04 -35.49
N LYS A 383 27.50 11.39 -34.23
CA LYS A 383 28.02 10.65 -33.08
C LYS A 383 27.41 9.29 -32.89
N TYR A 384 26.10 9.15 -33.10
CA TYR A 384 25.36 7.95 -32.72
C TYR A 384 24.84 7.12 -33.88
N HIS A 385 24.73 7.66 -35.07
CA HIS A 385 24.16 7.03 -36.27
C HIS A 385 22.83 6.31 -35.95
N PRO A 386 21.78 7.03 -35.48
CA PRO A 386 20.54 6.39 -35.08
C PRO A 386 19.84 5.74 -36.26
N GLN A 387 19.45 4.48 -36.10
CA GLN A 387 18.75 3.71 -37.14
C GLN A 387 17.24 3.98 -37.10
N ILE A 388 16.70 4.23 -35.89
CA ILE A 388 15.27 4.48 -35.68
C ILE A 388 15.12 5.80 -34.95
N ILE A 389 14.30 6.68 -35.49
CA ILE A 389 14.00 7.97 -34.90
C ILE A 389 12.52 8.04 -34.55
N ILE A 390 12.21 8.38 -33.30
CA ILE A 390 10.85 8.60 -32.82
C ILE A 390 10.73 10.05 -32.37
N ASN A 391 10.00 10.84 -33.16
CA ASN A 391 9.78 12.25 -32.88
C ASN A 391 8.54 12.45 -32.00
N ALA A 392 8.74 12.61 -30.69
CA ALA A 392 7.68 13.00 -29.75
C ALA A 392 7.84 14.45 -29.25
N ALA A 393 8.85 15.18 -29.71
CA ALA A 393 9.05 16.59 -29.40
C ALA A 393 8.03 17.45 -30.13
N ALA A 394 7.25 18.25 -29.40
CA ALA A 394 6.32 19.22 -29.96
C ALA A 394 5.79 20.18 -28.88
N HIS A 395 5.46 21.38 -29.30
CA HIS A 395 4.58 22.27 -28.53
C HIS A 395 3.13 21.87 -28.76
N LYS A 396 2.39 21.54 -27.66
CA LYS A 396 1.07 20.88 -27.74
C LYS A 396 -0.10 21.69 -27.16
N HIS A 397 0.17 22.73 -26.38
CA HIS A 397 -0.88 23.49 -25.71
C HIS A 397 -1.55 24.46 -26.68
N VAL A 398 -2.80 24.16 -27.05
CA VAL A 398 -3.56 24.93 -28.02
C VAL A 398 -3.64 26.42 -27.64
N PRO A 399 -4.10 26.83 -26.44
CA PRO A 399 -4.20 28.23 -26.10
C PRO A 399 -2.87 29.00 -26.14
N LEU A 400 -1.78 28.34 -25.74
CA LEU A 400 -0.44 28.94 -25.77
C LEU A 400 0.04 29.14 -27.21
N MET A 401 -0.23 28.20 -28.08
CA MET A 401 0.24 28.24 -29.47
C MET A 401 -0.58 29.21 -30.32
N GLU A 402 -1.82 29.52 -29.97
CA GLU A 402 -2.58 30.60 -30.57
C GLU A 402 -1.91 31.99 -30.36
N HIS A 403 -1.30 32.19 -29.21
CA HIS A 403 -0.56 33.42 -28.88
C HIS A 403 0.92 33.37 -29.32
N ASN A 404 1.48 32.19 -29.62
CA ASN A 404 2.87 31.98 -29.98
C ASN A 404 3.01 31.20 -31.29
N CYS A 405 2.34 31.68 -32.34
CA CYS A 405 2.26 31.00 -33.63
C CYS A 405 3.64 30.73 -34.27
N VAL A 406 4.54 31.70 -34.19
CA VAL A 406 5.89 31.62 -34.74
C VAL A 406 6.65 30.49 -34.08
N GLU A 407 6.63 30.40 -32.75
CA GLU A 407 7.29 29.38 -31.99
C GLU A 407 6.71 27.99 -32.29
N ALA A 408 5.38 27.90 -32.44
CA ALA A 408 4.73 26.67 -32.83
C ALA A 408 5.22 26.17 -34.20
N ILE A 409 5.40 27.06 -35.18
CA ILE A 409 5.92 26.73 -36.52
C ILE A 409 7.39 26.31 -36.41
N TYR A 410 8.23 27.12 -35.75
CA TYR A 410 9.66 26.80 -35.61
C TYR A 410 9.87 25.45 -34.96
N ASN A 411 9.27 25.22 -33.82
CA ASN A 411 9.49 23.98 -33.08
C ASN A 411 8.86 22.78 -33.81
N ASN A 412 7.58 22.86 -34.16
CA ASN A 412 6.89 21.70 -34.68
C ASN A 412 7.27 21.42 -36.15
N VAL A 413 7.19 22.45 -37.02
CA VAL A 413 7.36 22.26 -38.47
C VAL A 413 8.83 22.17 -38.83
N PHE A 414 9.63 23.21 -38.57
CA PHE A 414 11.05 23.20 -38.94
C PHE A 414 11.85 22.20 -38.11
N GLY A 415 11.50 21.98 -36.83
CA GLY A 415 12.09 20.89 -36.06
C GLY A 415 11.86 19.51 -36.65
N THR A 416 10.65 19.23 -37.14
CA THR A 416 10.34 17.98 -37.84
C THR A 416 11.09 17.89 -39.17
N GLN A 417 11.14 18.99 -39.94
CA GLN A 417 11.88 19.05 -41.18
C GLN A 417 13.36 18.73 -41.01
N ASN A 418 14.03 19.35 -40.02
CA ASN A 418 15.41 19.06 -39.68
C ASN A 418 15.65 17.57 -39.41
N LEU A 419 14.76 16.93 -38.65
CA LEU A 419 14.90 15.50 -38.35
C LEU A 419 14.69 14.62 -39.59
N VAL A 420 13.74 14.95 -40.44
CA VAL A 420 13.45 14.21 -41.67
C VAL A 420 14.66 14.29 -42.62
N GLU A 421 15.19 15.49 -42.85
CA GLU A 421 16.37 15.71 -43.70
C GLU A 421 17.60 14.95 -43.16
N LEU A 422 17.86 15.00 -41.84
CA LEU A 422 18.97 14.25 -41.23
C LEU A 422 18.77 12.73 -41.30
N CYS A 423 17.52 12.24 -41.26
CA CYS A 423 17.25 10.81 -41.48
C CYS A 423 17.70 10.36 -42.86
N GLU A 424 17.46 11.15 -43.90
CA GLU A 424 17.91 10.85 -45.28
C GLU A 424 19.42 10.99 -45.41
N GLU A 425 20.03 12.08 -44.89
CA GLU A 425 21.46 12.34 -44.95
C GLU A 425 22.31 11.25 -44.27
N TYR A 426 21.84 10.75 -43.13
CA TYR A 426 22.57 9.75 -42.34
C TYR A 426 22.06 8.31 -42.52
N GLY A 427 21.14 8.08 -43.47
CA GLY A 427 20.66 6.76 -43.85
C GLY A 427 19.92 6.02 -42.73
N ALA A 428 19.05 6.70 -41.99
CA ALA A 428 18.19 6.04 -41.03
C ALA A 428 17.28 4.98 -41.66
N GLU A 429 16.90 3.97 -40.91
CA GLU A 429 16.00 2.91 -41.38
C GLU A 429 14.54 3.33 -41.29
N ARG A 430 14.19 4.01 -40.18
CA ARG A 430 12.80 4.39 -39.89
C ARG A 430 12.69 5.69 -39.12
N PHE A 431 11.69 6.47 -39.52
CA PHE A 431 11.23 7.65 -38.78
C PHE A 431 9.75 7.50 -38.43
N MET A 432 9.41 7.72 -37.16
CA MET A 432 8.03 7.76 -36.69
C MET A 432 7.76 9.11 -36.00
N MET A 433 6.67 9.75 -36.40
CA MET A 433 6.22 10.99 -35.79
C MET A 433 4.97 10.76 -34.92
N VAL A 434 5.01 11.26 -33.70
CA VAL A 434 3.82 11.38 -32.85
C VAL A 434 2.97 12.53 -33.36
N SER A 435 1.72 12.28 -33.74
CA SER A 435 0.73 13.25 -34.20
C SER A 435 -0.51 13.27 -33.30
N THR A 436 -1.53 14.00 -33.68
CA THR A 436 -2.73 14.23 -32.90
C THR A 436 -3.99 14.18 -33.79
N ASP A 437 -5.13 13.88 -33.18
CA ASP A 437 -6.47 13.99 -33.76
C ASP A 437 -6.75 15.41 -34.30
N LYS A 438 -6.18 16.44 -33.65
CA LYS A 438 -6.33 17.86 -34.03
C LYS A 438 -5.68 18.23 -35.36
N ALA A 439 -4.87 17.34 -35.94
CA ALA A 439 -4.28 17.48 -37.27
C ALA A 439 -5.23 17.04 -38.42
N VAL A 440 -6.37 16.42 -38.12
CA VAL A 440 -7.30 15.88 -39.15
C VAL A 440 -7.97 17.01 -39.92
N ASN A 441 -8.64 17.91 -39.23
CA ASN A 441 -9.23 19.13 -39.80
C ASN A 441 -8.87 20.30 -38.86
N PRO A 442 -7.66 20.85 -38.99
CA PRO A 442 -7.13 21.76 -37.98
C PRO A 442 -7.93 23.06 -37.93
N THR A 443 -8.44 23.37 -36.75
CA THR A 443 -9.16 24.62 -36.44
C THR A 443 -8.33 25.54 -35.54
N ASN A 444 -7.10 25.17 -35.27
CA ASN A 444 -6.18 25.91 -34.38
C ASN A 444 -4.73 25.77 -34.89
N VAL A 445 -3.88 26.72 -34.48
CA VAL A 445 -2.47 26.80 -34.90
C VAL A 445 -1.70 25.53 -34.58
N MET A 446 -1.84 24.97 -33.39
CA MET A 446 -1.13 23.75 -33.01
C MET A 446 -1.52 22.57 -33.92
N GLY A 447 -2.80 22.36 -34.17
CA GLY A 447 -3.28 21.33 -35.09
C GLY A 447 -2.77 21.55 -36.51
N ALA A 448 -2.78 22.82 -37.02
CA ALA A 448 -2.25 23.17 -38.33
C ALA A 448 -0.75 22.86 -38.44
N THR A 449 0.06 23.19 -37.45
CA THR A 449 1.50 22.87 -37.44
C THR A 449 1.74 21.35 -37.46
N LYS A 450 0.96 20.57 -36.72
CA LYS A 450 1.06 19.10 -36.75
C LYS A 450 0.64 18.51 -38.10
N ARG A 451 -0.39 19.10 -38.74
CA ARG A 451 -0.78 18.71 -40.09
C ARG A 451 0.35 18.98 -41.10
N MET A 452 1.01 20.14 -41.01
CA MET A 452 2.18 20.44 -41.84
C MET A 452 3.32 19.42 -41.61
N CYS A 453 3.59 19.04 -40.37
CA CYS A 453 4.57 17.99 -40.06
C CYS A 453 4.20 16.66 -40.74
N GLU A 454 2.92 16.25 -40.72
CA GLU A 454 2.46 15.05 -41.42
C GLU A 454 2.69 15.14 -42.91
N MET A 455 2.46 16.30 -43.51
CA MET A 455 2.71 16.51 -44.95
C MET A 455 4.19 16.41 -45.29
N ILE A 456 5.09 16.94 -44.46
CA ILE A 456 6.56 16.77 -44.63
C ILE A 456 6.92 15.30 -44.56
N VAL A 457 6.46 14.58 -43.55
CA VAL A 457 6.70 13.12 -43.40
C VAL A 457 6.13 12.32 -44.58
N GLN A 458 4.95 12.66 -45.03
CA GLN A 458 4.33 12.03 -46.19
C GLN A 458 5.10 12.30 -47.48
N SER A 459 5.52 13.55 -47.72
CA SER A 459 6.35 13.91 -48.86
C SER A 459 7.66 13.14 -48.87
N ALA A 460 8.36 13.10 -47.73
CA ALA A 460 9.60 12.33 -47.62
C ALA A 460 9.40 10.83 -47.90
N SER A 461 8.27 10.27 -47.50
CA SER A 461 7.98 8.83 -47.75
C SER A 461 7.85 8.46 -49.24
N THR A 462 7.66 9.44 -50.10
CA THR A 462 7.51 9.19 -51.56
C THR A 462 8.84 9.24 -52.32
N HIS A 463 9.89 9.83 -51.74
CA HIS A 463 11.15 10.09 -52.45
C HIS A 463 12.38 9.46 -51.75
N GLY A 464 12.26 9.08 -50.49
CA GLY A 464 13.38 8.60 -49.67
C GLY A 464 13.45 7.08 -49.53
N ASN A 465 14.59 6.62 -49.00
CA ASN A 465 14.82 5.22 -48.63
C ASN A 465 14.37 4.90 -47.19
N VAL A 466 14.15 5.91 -46.37
CA VAL A 466 13.70 5.78 -44.99
C VAL A 466 12.21 5.44 -44.93
N LYS A 467 11.83 4.55 -44.01
CA LYS A 467 10.43 4.21 -43.77
C LYS A 467 9.79 5.21 -42.84
N TYR A 468 8.95 6.07 -43.40
CA TYR A 468 8.27 7.11 -42.64
C TYR A 468 6.87 6.69 -42.17
N SER A 469 6.49 7.13 -40.95
CA SER A 469 5.15 6.95 -40.41
C SER A 469 4.77 8.08 -39.46
N ALA A 470 3.46 8.36 -39.39
CA ALA A 470 2.89 9.27 -38.41
C ALA A 470 1.74 8.58 -37.69
N THR A 471 1.72 8.66 -36.35
CA THR A 471 0.68 8.05 -35.53
C THR A 471 -0.17 9.14 -34.90
N ARG A 472 -1.48 9.13 -35.18
CA ARG A 472 -2.47 10.03 -34.57
C ARG A 472 -3.15 9.37 -33.40
N PHE A 473 -3.33 10.11 -32.33
CA PHE A 473 -4.17 9.71 -31.21
C PHE A 473 -4.80 10.94 -30.52
N GLY A 474 -5.84 10.70 -29.75
CA GLY A 474 -6.55 11.73 -28.99
C GLY A 474 -5.82 12.14 -27.71
N ASN A 475 -6.57 12.60 -26.74
CA ASN A 475 -6.02 13.01 -25.46
C ASN A 475 -5.52 11.82 -24.64
N VAL A 476 -4.29 11.91 -24.18
CA VAL A 476 -3.70 10.90 -23.27
C VAL A 476 -4.03 11.27 -21.85
N LEU A 477 -4.74 10.38 -21.16
CA LEU A 477 -5.13 10.57 -19.77
C LEU A 477 -3.90 10.65 -18.86
N GLY A 478 -3.94 11.54 -17.88
CA GLY A 478 -2.86 11.66 -16.89
C GLY A 478 -1.55 12.28 -17.42
N SER A 479 -1.45 12.63 -18.72
CA SER A 479 -0.23 13.22 -19.27
C SER A 479 0.07 14.60 -18.64
N ALA A 480 1.36 14.94 -18.52
CA ALA A 480 1.81 16.23 -17.99
C ALA A 480 1.16 17.40 -18.74
N GLY A 481 0.60 18.37 -18.01
CA GLY A 481 -0.13 19.51 -18.57
C GLY A 481 -1.50 19.17 -19.17
N SER A 482 -2.03 17.94 -19.03
CA SER A 482 -3.41 17.62 -19.39
C SER A 482 -4.41 18.11 -18.33
N VAL A 483 -5.69 18.07 -18.69
CA VAL A 483 -6.79 18.60 -17.86
C VAL A 483 -6.90 17.91 -16.48
N ILE A 484 -6.65 16.60 -16.40
CA ILE A 484 -6.85 15.86 -15.16
C ILE A 484 -5.85 16.22 -14.05
N PRO A 485 -4.53 16.30 -14.29
CA PRO A 485 -3.59 16.84 -13.30
C PRO A 485 -3.92 18.27 -12.88
N LEU A 486 -4.44 19.09 -13.81
CA LEU A 486 -4.89 20.44 -13.49
C LEU A 486 -6.09 20.41 -12.55
N PHE A 487 -7.13 19.63 -12.86
CA PHE A 487 -8.31 19.47 -12.03
C PHE A 487 -7.97 18.93 -10.64
N LYS A 488 -7.10 17.92 -10.54
CA LYS A 488 -6.64 17.40 -9.23
C LYS A 488 -6.01 18.50 -8.38
N ARG A 489 -5.17 19.36 -8.95
CA ARG A 489 -4.56 20.48 -8.24
C ARG A 489 -5.59 21.54 -7.84
N GLN A 490 -6.52 21.89 -8.72
CA GLN A 490 -7.58 22.85 -8.43
C GLN A 490 -8.49 22.35 -7.30
N ILE A 491 -8.90 21.09 -7.33
CA ILE A 491 -9.70 20.45 -6.28
C ILE A 491 -8.94 20.43 -4.94
N ALA A 492 -7.67 20.06 -4.96
CA ALA A 492 -6.82 20.03 -3.76
C ALA A 492 -6.66 21.42 -3.11
N ASN A 493 -6.71 22.49 -3.93
CA ASN A 493 -6.66 23.89 -3.48
C ASN A 493 -8.04 24.47 -3.12
N GLY A 494 -9.10 23.67 -3.10
CA GLY A 494 -10.45 24.10 -2.74
C GLY A 494 -11.30 24.61 -3.91
N GLY A 495 -10.85 24.44 -5.17
CA GLY A 495 -11.57 24.87 -6.38
C GLY A 495 -11.44 26.36 -6.68
N PRO A 496 -12.19 26.89 -7.65
CA PRO A 496 -13.04 26.18 -8.59
C PRO A 496 -12.27 25.38 -9.65
N VAL A 497 -12.95 24.43 -10.31
CA VAL A 497 -12.41 23.70 -11.47
C VAL A 497 -12.68 24.49 -12.75
N THR A 498 -11.66 24.67 -13.58
CA THR A 498 -11.77 25.43 -14.83
C THR A 498 -12.32 24.54 -15.95
N VAL A 499 -13.54 24.82 -16.39
CA VAL A 499 -14.16 24.17 -17.56
C VAL A 499 -14.06 25.12 -18.74
N THR A 500 -13.41 24.70 -19.83
CA THR A 500 -13.14 25.52 -21.01
C THR A 500 -14.22 25.44 -22.07
N ASP A 501 -15.05 24.40 -22.09
CA ASP A 501 -16.16 24.21 -23.03
C ASP A 501 -17.31 23.47 -22.37
N LYS A 502 -18.55 23.80 -22.71
CA LYS A 502 -19.77 23.17 -22.21
C LYS A 502 -19.96 21.73 -22.75
N ARG A 503 -19.21 21.32 -23.79
CA ARG A 503 -19.24 20.01 -24.41
C ARG A 503 -18.32 18.98 -23.76
N SER A 504 -17.86 19.20 -22.56
CA SER A 504 -17.13 18.15 -21.79
C SER A 504 -18.10 17.02 -21.41
N GLU A 505 -18.61 16.32 -22.40
CA GLU A 505 -19.51 15.18 -22.23
C GLU A 505 -18.70 13.91 -22.04
N GLU A 506 -19.20 13.00 -21.21
CA GLU A 506 -18.63 11.67 -20.92
C GLU A 506 -18.45 10.79 -22.18
N HIS A 507 -19.14 11.12 -23.29
CA HIS A 507 -19.22 10.30 -24.49
C HIS A 507 -18.18 10.62 -25.58
N THR A 508 -17.31 11.63 -25.39
CA THR A 508 -16.31 12.00 -26.42
C THR A 508 -15.27 10.90 -26.68
N SER A 509 -15.04 10.01 -25.73
CA SER A 509 -14.12 8.88 -25.89
C SER A 509 -14.74 7.67 -26.61
N GLU A 510 -16.05 7.49 -26.55
CA GLU A 510 -16.74 6.36 -27.21
C GLU A 510 -16.97 6.61 -28.71
N LEU A 511 -17.28 7.84 -29.11
CA LEU A 511 -17.52 8.22 -30.51
C LEU A 511 -16.26 8.18 -31.38
N GLN A 512 -15.06 8.31 -30.78
CA GLN A 512 -13.78 8.26 -31.50
C GLN A 512 -13.26 6.83 -31.74
N SER A 513 -13.77 5.83 -31.04
CA SER A 513 -13.38 4.44 -31.21
C SER A 513 -14.17 3.69 -32.31
N GLN A 514 -15.20 4.33 -32.89
CA GLN A 514 -16.08 3.72 -33.90
C GLN A 514 -15.84 4.24 -35.33
N ARG A 515 -14.76 4.99 -35.58
CA ARG A 515 -14.39 5.41 -36.95
C ARG A 515 -13.00 4.99 -37.33
#